data_8dc749a8f92bffbec788a0a9a2e2de0e
#
_entry.id   8dc749a8f92bffbec788a0a9a2e2de0e
#
_cell.length_a   1.000
_cell.length_b   1.000
_cell.length_c   1.000
_cell.angle_alpha   90.00
_cell.angle_beta   90.00
_cell.angle_gamma   90.00
#
_symmetry.space_group_name_H-M   'P 1'
#
loop_
_entity.id
_entity.type
_entity.pdbx_description
1 polymer ?
#
loop_
_entity_poly.entity_id
_entity_poly.type
_entity_poly.pdbx_seq_one_letter_code
_entity_poly.pdbx_strand_id
1 'polypeptide(L)'
;MHFSLIEQVALISGGNSGIGLCTVKRFLEAGAKVVVADLAPECTLEAQPNLLYRQCDVTQEDQVKAAMEATVTAFDSLTVIVNNAGTFSNYNAIQDKSADDFMRCHQVNLMGALHAMKHAAKIMSGGGSIVNTASAAGLVGVVGLSDYVASKHALVGLSKSAALELASDQIRVNCVCPSSVDTPMANADGGEDLLAAEKLLVPLGRICAPEEAAALIHFLASPESAFISGQAIMLDGGMSAGTSAAAFDKLAAS
;
A
#
# COMPACT_ATOMS: atom_id res chain seq x y z
N MET A 1 -14.36 -11.71 18.55
CA MET A 1 -13.20 -12.35 17.87
C MET A 1 -12.22 -11.25 17.59
N HIS A 2 -10.97 -11.37 18.06
CA HIS A 2 -9.96 -10.34 17.82
C HIS A 2 -9.63 -10.28 16.31
N PHE A 3 -9.36 -9.09 15.79
CA PHE A 3 -9.07 -8.82 14.37
C PHE A 3 -10.19 -9.22 13.39
N SER A 4 -11.45 -9.28 13.84
CA SER A 4 -12.59 -9.50 12.94
C SER A 4 -12.85 -8.25 12.08
N LEU A 5 -13.19 -8.45 10.81
CA LEU A 5 -13.61 -7.40 9.88
C LEU A 5 -15.07 -7.57 9.41
N ILE A 6 -15.89 -8.32 10.16
CA ILE A 6 -17.29 -8.64 9.78
C ILE A 6 -18.11 -7.37 9.48
N GLU A 7 -17.91 -6.29 10.24
CA GLU A 7 -18.63 -5.03 10.04
C GLU A 7 -17.90 -4.07 9.07
N GLN A 8 -16.80 -4.52 8.46
CA GLN A 8 -16.00 -3.67 7.60
C GLN A 8 -16.36 -3.87 6.12
N VAL A 9 -16.45 -2.75 5.42
CA VAL A 9 -16.57 -2.69 3.96
C VAL A 9 -15.35 -1.98 3.41
N ALA A 10 -14.56 -2.69 2.63
CA ALA A 10 -13.26 -2.22 2.17
C ALA A 10 -13.23 -1.97 0.65
N LEU A 11 -12.62 -0.87 0.24
CA LEU A 11 -12.16 -0.63 -1.12
C LEU A 11 -10.64 -0.79 -1.18
N ILE A 12 -10.12 -1.68 -2.03
CA ILE A 12 -8.69 -1.98 -2.16
C ILE A 12 -8.26 -1.71 -3.60
N SER A 13 -7.39 -0.71 -3.79
CA SER A 13 -6.81 -0.44 -5.11
C SER A 13 -5.58 -1.32 -5.39
N GLY A 14 -5.40 -1.76 -6.64
CA GLY A 14 -4.34 -2.71 -7.00
C GLY A 14 -4.53 -4.08 -6.34
N GLY A 15 -5.79 -4.53 -6.23
CA GLY A 15 -6.16 -5.73 -5.48
C GLY A 15 -6.03 -7.04 -6.26
N ASN A 16 -5.59 -7.01 -7.52
CA ASN A 16 -5.49 -8.21 -8.36
C ASN A 16 -4.13 -8.94 -8.27
N SER A 17 -3.14 -8.36 -7.60
CA SER A 17 -1.80 -8.97 -7.50
C SER A 17 -1.07 -8.58 -6.21
N GLY A 18 0.01 -9.28 -5.90
CA GLY A 18 0.96 -8.94 -4.83
C GLY A 18 0.30 -8.70 -3.47
N ILE A 19 0.73 -7.63 -2.80
CA ILE A 19 0.21 -7.24 -1.46
C ILE A 19 -1.30 -7.01 -1.50
N GLY A 20 -1.81 -6.35 -2.56
CA GLY A 20 -3.25 -6.07 -2.69
C GLY A 20 -4.08 -7.34 -2.71
N LEU A 21 -3.69 -8.34 -3.51
CA LEU A 21 -4.40 -9.63 -3.60
C LEU A 21 -4.37 -10.39 -2.27
N CYS A 22 -3.22 -10.40 -1.58
CA CYS A 22 -3.11 -11.01 -0.25
C CYS A 22 -3.99 -10.28 0.77
N THR A 23 -4.08 -8.95 0.67
CA THR A 23 -4.98 -8.14 1.51
C THR A 23 -6.44 -8.45 1.24
N VAL A 24 -6.86 -8.55 -0.03
CA VAL A 24 -8.23 -8.93 -0.41
C VAL A 24 -8.61 -10.28 0.18
N LYS A 25 -7.78 -11.31 -0.03
CA LYS A 25 -8.02 -12.66 0.51
C LYS A 25 -8.16 -12.63 2.03
N ARG A 26 -7.21 -12.00 2.72
CA ARG A 26 -7.20 -11.88 4.17
C ARG A 26 -8.42 -11.14 4.73
N PHE A 27 -8.88 -10.09 4.06
CA PHE A 27 -10.06 -9.33 4.48
C PHE A 27 -11.34 -10.16 4.32
N LEU A 28 -11.48 -10.87 3.20
CA LEU A 28 -12.61 -11.79 2.97
C LEU A 28 -12.65 -12.92 4.00
N GLU A 29 -11.50 -13.53 4.33
CA GLU A 29 -11.36 -14.54 5.39
C GLU A 29 -11.72 -13.99 6.77
N ALA A 30 -11.44 -12.70 7.03
CA ALA A 30 -11.81 -12.02 8.27
C ALA A 30 -13.27 -11.54 8.31
N GLY A 31 -14.05 -11.80 7.25
CA GLY A 31 -15.48 -11.53 7.16
C GLY A 31 -15.84 -10.16 6.58
N ALA A 32 -14.89 -9.40 6.06
CA ALA A 32 -15.17 -8.13 5.38
C ALA A 32 -15.93 -8.33 4.07
N LYS A 33 -16.66 -7.29 3.65
CA LYS A 33 -17.07 -7.10 2.26
C LYS A 33 -15.98 -6.30 1.54
N VAL A 34 -15.58 -6.72 0.35
CA VAL A 34 -14.43 -6.14 -0.35
C VAL A 34 -14.79 -5.72 -1.76
N VAL A 35 -14.43 -4.51 -2.13
CA VAL A 35 -14.38 -4.07 -3.52
C VAL A 35 -12.92 -3.99 -3.96
N VAL A 36 -12.59 -4.71 -5.02
CA VAL A 36 -11.30 -4.63 -5.69
C VAL A 36 -11.38 -3.59 -6.80
N ALA A 37 -10.53 -2.57 -6.74
CA ALA A 37 -10.34 -1.59 -7.80
C ALA A 37 -8.99 -1.83 -8.46
N ASP A 38 -8.95 -2.20 -9.73
CA ASP A 38 -7.71 -2.54 -10.43
C ASP A 38 -7.76 -2.10 -11.91
N LEU A 39 -6.60 -1.85 -12.49
CA LEU A 39 -6.47 -1.47 -13.89
C LEU A 39 -6.80 -2.63 -14.85
N ALA A 40 -6.57 -3.87 -14.42
CA ALA A 40 -6.85 -5.07 -15.20
C ALA A 40 -8.33 -5.14 -15.60
N PRO A 41 -8.68 -5.74 -16.75
CA PRO A 41 -10.07 -5.82 -17.19
C PRO A 41 -10.91 -6.80 -16.35
N GLU A 42 -10.28 -7.77 -15.69
CA GLU A 42 -10.96 -8.85 -14.98
C GLU A 42 -10.36 -9.09 -13.60
N CYS A 43 -11.17 -9.59 -12.68
CA CYS A 43 -10.75 -10.02 -11.36
C CYS A 43 -10.03 -11.37 -11.41
N THR A 44 -8.93 -11.50 -10.67
CA THR A 44 -8.21 -12.77 -10.52
C THR A 44 -8.89 -13.75 -9.57
N LEU A 45 -9.79 -13.25 -8.72
CA LEU A 45 -10.54 -14.07 -7.77
C LEU A 45 -11.89 -14.48 -8.35
N GLU A 46 -12.34 -15.68 -7.98
CA GLU A 46 -13.69 -16.15 -8.32
C GLU A 46 -14.76 -15.26 -7.66
N ALA A 47 -15.88 -15.12 -8.37
CA ALA A 47 -17.01 -14.34 -7.87
C ALA A 47 -17.59 -14.95 -6.59
N GLN A 48 -17.84 -14.11 -5.59
CA GLN A 48 -18.44 -14.51 -4.33
C GLN A 48 -19.27 -13.35 -3.72
N PRO A 49 -20.24 -13.62 -2.84
CA PRO A 49 -21.19 -12.60 -2.39
C PRO A 49 -20.58 -11.36 -1.74
N ASN A 50 -19.44 -11.51 -1.07
CA ASN A 50 -18.74 -10.42 -0.37
C ASN A 50 -17.63 -9.77 -1.20
N LEU A 51 -17.53 -10.08 -2.49
CA LEU A 51 -16.51 -9.55 -3.40
C LEU A 51 -17.16 -8.86 -4.60
N LEU A 52 -16.79 -7.61 -4.83
CA LEU A 52 -17.13 -6.87 -6.04
C LEU A 52 -15.85 -6.43 -6.75
N TYR A 53 -15.82 -6.52 -8.06
CA TYR A 53 -14.73 -6.00 -8.87
C TYR A 53 -15.14 -4.74 -9.62
N ARG A 54 -14.22 -3.77 -9.71
CA ARG A 54 -14.34 -2.56 -10.54
C ARG A 54 -13.04 -2.31 -11.26
N GLN A 55 -13.09 -2.29 -12.59
CA GLN A 55 -11.96 -1.77 -13.34
C GLN A 55 -11.78 -0.28 -13.02
N CYS A 56 -10.57 0.12 -12.64
CA CYS A 56 -10.29 1.47 -12.16
C CYS A 56 -8.83 1.82 -12.40
N ASP A 57 -8.63 2.88 -13.17
CA ASP A 57 -7.35 3.58 -13.25
C ASP A 57 -7.30 4.63 -12.12
N VAL A 58 -6.44 4.41 -11.12
CA VAL A 58 -6.31 5.32 -9.96
C VAL A 58 -5.82 6.71 -10.34
N THR A 59 -5.21 6.89 -11.52
CA THR A 59 -4.80 8.21 -12.02
C THR A 59 -5.99 9.07 -12.45
N GLN A 60 -7.17 8.47 -12.61
CA GLN A 60 -8.42 9.13 -13.00
C GLN A 60 -9.31 9.32 -11.78
N GLU A 61 -9.41 10.55 -11.28
CA GLU A 61 -10.18 10.88 -10.06
C GLU A 61 -11.64 10.39 -10.14
N ASP A 62 -12.29 10.58 -11.29
CA ASP A 62 -13.69 10.19 -11.49
C ASP A 62 -13.88 8.67 -11.38
N GLN A 63 -12.91 7.87 -11.83
CA GLN A 63 -12.98 6.41 -11.69
C GLN A 63 -12.81 5.97 -10.25
N VAL A 64 -11.90 6.60 -9.49
CA VAL A 64 -11.73 6.33 -8.05
C VAL A 64 -13.00 6.68 -7.30
N LYS A 65 -13.56 7.87 -7.54
CA LYS A 65 -14.83 8.28 -6.93
C LYS A 65 -15.97 7.32 -7.27
N ALA A 66 -16.10 6.92 -8.53
CA ALA A 66 -17.12 5.97 -8.96
C ALA A 66 -16.95 4.58 -8.29
N ALA A 67 -15.72 4.10 -8.09
CA ALA A 67 -15.45 2.87 -7.36
C ALA A 67 -15.87 2.97 -5.87
N MET A 68 -15.62 4.11 -5.21
CA MET A 68 -16.05 4.37 -3.85
C MET A 68 -17.59 4.41 -3.72
N GLU A 69 -18.27 5.12 -4.63
CA GLU A 69 -19.74 5.18 -4.70
C GLU A 69 -20.36 3.82 -4.99
N ALA A 70 -19.76 3.02 -5.88
CA ALA A 70 -20.18 1.66 -6.17
C ALA A 70 -20.02 0.74 -4.95
N THR A 71 -19.02 0.99 -4.09
CA THR A 71 -18.86 0.27 -2.83
C THR A 71 -20.03 0.50 -1.89
N VAL A 72 -20.41 1.77 -1.71
CA VAL A 72 -21.58 2.13 -0.88
C VAL A 72 -22.87 1.58 -1.48
N THR A 73 -23.03 1.64 -2.79
CA THR A 73 -24.21 1.10 -3.48
C THR A 73 -24.36 -0.41 -3.29
N ALA A 74 -23.26 -1.16 -3.32
CA ALA A 74 -23.28 -2.62 -3.22
C ALA A 74 -23.40 -3.13 -1.79
N PHE A 75 -22.86 -2.39 -0.81
CA PHE A 75 -22.67 -2.89 0.56
C PHE A 75 -23.17 -1.93 1.65
N ASP A 76 -23.86 -0.85 1.28
CA ASP A 76 -24.48 0.17 2.13
C ASP A 76 -23.49 1.05 2.92
N SER A 77 -22.19 0.82 2.82
CA SER A 77 -21.15 1.60 3.53
C SER A 77 -19.80 1.50 2.85
N LEU A 78 -18.86 2.34 3.30
CA LEU A 78 -17.43 2.24 3.03
C LEU A 78 -16.71 2.63 4.32
N THR A 79 -16.01 1.70 4.95
CA THR A 79 -15.35 1.90 6.26
C THR A 79 -13.84 1.76 6.19
N VAL A 80 -13.31 1.12 5.14
CA VAL A 80 -11.87 0.92 4.95
C VAL A 80 -11.49 1.26 3.51
N ILE A 81 -10.43 2.06 3.36
CA ILE A 81 -9.78 2.28 2.07
C ILE A 81 -8.33 1.78 2.18
N VAL A 82 -7.92 0.92 1.25
CA VAL A 82 -6.52 0.51 1.09
C VAL A 82 -6.00 1.03 -0.25
N ASN A 83 -5.22 2.10 -0.21
CA ASN A 83 -4.53 2.64 -1.37
C ASN A 83 -3.24 1.83 -1.59
N ASN A 84 -3.34 0.78 -2.38
CA ASN A 84 -2.23 -0.14 -2.62
C ASN A 84 -1.72 -0.11 -4.07
N ALA A 85 -2.51 0.36 -5.03
CA ALA A 85 -2.03 0.55 -6.40
C ALA A 85 -0.74 1.37 -6.43
N GLY A 86 0.26 0.89 -7.16
CA GLY A 86 1.56 1.54 -7.23
C GLY A 86 2.34 1.13 -8.47
N THR A 87 3.35 1.92 -8.78
CA THR A 87 4.31 1.66 -9.86
C THR A 87 5.68 2.20 -9.49
N PHE A 88 6.72 1.69 -10.13
CA PHE A 88 8.05 2.28 -10.12
C PHE A 88 8.60 2.31 -11.55
N SER A 89 9.69 3.05 -11.77
CA SER A 89 10.43 3.07 -13.03
C SER A 89 11.65 2.14 -12.96
N ASN A 90 12.39 2.05 -14.05
CA ASN A 90 13.64 1.32 -14.09
C ASN A 90 14.68 1.92 -13.12
N TYR A 91 15.63 1.09 -12.67
CA TYR A 91 16.78 1.53 -11.87
C TYR A 91 17.76 2.31 -12.74
N ASN A 92 17.70 3.64 -12.66
CA ASN A 92 18.57 4.54 -13.40
C ASN A 92 19.20 5.57 -12.46
N ALA A 93 20.43 5.99 -12.74
CA ALA A 93 21.06 7.10 -12.02
C ALA A 93 20.22 8.38 -12.20
N ILE A 94 20.29 9.31 -11.26
CA ILE A 94 19.42 10.49 -11.24
C ILE A 94 19.54 11.36 -12.50
N GLN A 95 20.75 11.44 -13.10
CA GLN A 95 20.99 12.18 -14.34
C GLN A 95 20.33 11.54 -15.58
N ASP A 96 19.97 10.26 -15.50
CA ASP A 96 19.38 9.50 -16.60
C ASP A 96 17.87 9.29 -16.43
N LYS A 97 17.30 9.84 -15.35
CA LYS A 97 15.84 9.80 -15.11
C LYS A 97 15.10 10.80 -15.98
N SER A 98 14.04 10.35 -16.62
CA SER A 98 13.14 11.23 -17.37
C SER A 98 12.13 11.93 -16.47
N ALA A 99 11.66 13.12 -16.90
CA ALA A 99 10.54 13.78 -16.24
C ALA A 99 9.25 12.94 -16.30
N ASP A 100 9.06 12.17 -17.37
CA ASP A 100 7.89 11.31 -17.54
C ASP A 100 7.86 10.16 -16.51
N ASP A 101 9.02 9.58 -16.18
CA ASP A 101 9.12 8.56 -15.11
C ASP A 101 8.75 9.16 -13.74
N PHE A 102 9.23 10.37 -13.44
CA PHE A 102 8.82 11.10 -12.24
C PHE A 102 7.31 11.33 -12.20
N MET A 103 6.74 11.85 -13.28
CA MET A 103 5.31 12.14 -13.35
C MET A 103 4.48 10.87 -13.25
N ARG A 104 4.87 9.77 -13.89
CA ARG A 104 4.18 8.49 -13.81
C ARG A 104 4.14 7.95 -12.38
N CYS A 105 5.28 7.95 -11.66
CA CYS A 105 5.32 7.54 -10.26
C CYS A 105 4.42 8.42 -9.39
N HIS A 106 4.42 9.74 -9.58
CA HIS A 106 3.56 10.66 -8.84
C HIS A 106 2.07 10.45 -9.16
N GLN A 107 1.72 10.28 -10.42
CA GLN A 107 0.32 10.08 -10.82
C GLN A 107 -0.28 8.81 -10.20
N VAL A 108 0.45 7.71 -10.21
CA VAL A 108 -0.06 6.45 -9.65
C VAL A 108 0.06 6.43 -8.12
N ASN A 109 1.28 6.64 -7.59
CA ASN A 109 1.57 6.38 -6.18
C ASN A 109 1.03 7.45 -5.23
N LEU A 110 0.95 8.71 -5.69
CA LEU A 110 0.54 9.85 -4.88
C LEU A 110 -0.88 10.30 -5.23
N MET A 111 -1.12 10.65 -6.52
CA MET A 111 -2.43 11.19 -6.92
C MET A 111 -3.52 10.14 -6.78
N GLY A 112 -3.25 8.87 -7.09
CA GLY A 112 -4.21 7.78 -6.86
C GLY A 112 -4.70 7.71 -5.42
N ALA A 113 -3.80 7.81 -4.45
CA ALA A 113 -4.17 7.86 -3.03
C ALA A 113 -4.88 9.17 -2.64
N LEU A 114 -4.43 10.31 -3.20
CA LEU A 114 -5.09 11.61 -2.97
C LEU A 114 -6.54 11.57 -3.44
N HIS A 115 -6.84 11.01 -4.61
CA HIS A 115 -8.20 10.92 -5.14
C HIS A 115 -9.14 10.22 -4.18
N ALA A 116 -8.72 9.10 -3.59
CA ALA A 116 -9.53 8.40 -2.60
C ALA A 116 -9.68 9.22 -1.30
N MET A 117 -8.60 9.78 -0.75
CA MET A 117 -8.64 10.58 0.48
C MET A 117 -9.48 11.85 0.32
N LYS A 118 -9.45 12.49 -0.85
CA LYS A 118 -10.25 13.69 -1.17
C LYS A 118 -11.76 13.47 -1.03
N HIS A 119 -12.23 12.26 -1.33
CA HIS A 119 -13.65 11.93 -1.25
C HIS A 119 -14.04 11.22 0.04
N ALA A 120 -13.06 10.81 0.88
CA ALA A 120 -13.28 9.98 2.05
C ALA A 120 -14.27 10.61 3.06
N ALA A 121 -14.08 11.87 3.47
CA ALA A 121 -14.94 12.54 4.43
C ALA A 121 -16.42 12.56 4.03
N LYS A 122 -16.72 12.61 2.73
CA LYS A 122 -18.10 12.63 2.23
C LYS A 122 -18.71 11.24 2.08
N ILE A 123 -17.89 10.23 1.80
CA ILE A 123 -18.36 8.89 1.45
C ILE A 123 -18.28 7.95 2.66
N MET A 124 -17.26 8.09 3.51
CA MET A 124 -17.09 7.31 4.75
C MET A 124 -17.83 7.99 5.93
N SER A 125 -19.14 8.19 5.82
CA SER A 125 -19.94 8.98 6.75
C SER A 125 -19.99 8.44 8.20
N GLY A 126 -19.57 7.20 8.43
CA GLY A 126 -19.49 6.57 9.77
C GLY A 126 -18.06 6.56 10.35
N GLY A 127 -17.11 7.25 9.73
CA GLY A 127 -15.68 7.12 10.06
C GLY A 127 -15.03 5.87 9.47
N GLY A 128 -13.80 5.59 9.87
CA GLY A 128 -13.11 4.39 9.38
C GLY A 128 -11.60 4.47 9.35
N SER A 129 -10.98 3.72 8.43
CA SER A 129 -9.53 3.64 8.30
C SER A 129 -9.07 3.73 6.84
N ILE A 130 -8.08 4.57 6.60
CA ILE A 130 -7.36 4.62 5.32
C ILE A 130 -5.95 4.10 5.57
N VAL A 131 -5.56 3.07 4.82
CA VAL A 131 -4.22 2.48 4.87
C VAL A 131 -3.55 2.67 3.51
N ASN A 132 -2.45 3.42 3.49
CA ASN A 132 -1.68 3.68 2.29
C ASN A 132 -0.46 2.74 2.23
N THR A 133 -0.32 1.96 1.16
CA THR A 133 0.88 1.17 0.89
C THR A 133 1.97 2.11 0.36
N ALA A 134 2.76 2.65 1.30
CA ALA A 134 3.93 3.44 0.96
C ALA A 134 5.12 2.52 0.59
N SER A 135 6.27 2.70 1.21
CA SER A 135 7.48 1.87 1.07
C SER A 135 8.50 2.31 2.11
N ALA A 136 9.48 1.49 2.43
CA ALA A 136 10.72 1.93 3.08
C ALA A 136 11.36 3.10 2.31
N ALA A 137 11.25 3.08 0.97
CA ALA A 137 11.62 4.19 0.09
C ALA A 137 10.83 5.49 0.31
N GLY A 138 9.79 5.49 1.13
CA GLY A 138 9.09 6.70 1.59
C GLY A 138 9.71 7.32 2.86
N LEU A 139 10.71 6.68 3.44
CA LEU A 139 11.38 7.10 4.68
C LEU A 139 12.91 7.16 4.53
N VAL A 140 13.47 6.43 3.55
CA VAL A 140 14.91 6.43 3.23
C VAL A 140 15.11 6.53 1.71
N GLY A 141 16.33 6.92 1.29
CA GLY A 141 16.70 6.93 -0.12
C GLY A 141 17.02 5.53 -0.65
N VAL A 142 16.77 5.31 -1.95
CA VAL A 142 17.16 4.09 -2.67
C VAL A 142 17.89 4.49 -3.94
N VAL A 143 19.10 3.96 -4.14
CA VAL A 143 19.90 4.24 -5.34
C VAL A 143 19.13 3.77 -6.58
N GLY A 144 19.10 4.63 -7.60
CA GLY A 144 18.45 4.32 -8.87
C GLY A 144 16.93 4.50 -8.92
N LEU A 145 16.26 4.81 -7.79
CA LEU A 145 14.80 4.95 -7.70
C LEU A 145 14.36 6.34 -7.20
N SER A 146 15.05 7.41 -7.59
CA SER A 146 14.78 8.77 -7.10
C SER A 146 13.35 9.26 -7.35
N ASP A 147 12.72 8.88 -8.45
CA ASP A 147 11.33 9.15 -8.80
C ASP A 147 10.33 8.42 -7.89
N TYR A 148 10.55 7.14 -7.66
CA TYR A 148 9.76 6.33 -6.74
C TYR A 148 9.92 6.82 -5.29
N VAL A 149 11.16 7.04 -4.84
CA VAL A 149 11.49 7.60 -3.52
C VAL A 149 10.75 8.91 -3.29
N ALA A 150 10.80 9.84 -4.25
CA ALA A 150 10.10 11.12 -4.15
C ALA A 150 8.59 10.92 -4.02
N SER A 151 7.98 10.04 -4.83
CA SER A 151 6.53 9.77 -4.80
C SER A 151 6.10 9.15 -3.46
N LYS A 152 6.89 8.22 -2.90
CA LYS A 152 6.55 7.54 -1.64
C LYS A 152 6.79 8.43 -0.41
N HIS A 153 7.80 9.32 -0.42
CA HIS A 153 7.96 10.36 0.59
C HIS A 153 6.78 11.35 0.58
N ALA A 154 6.36 11.76 -0.62
CA ALA A 154 5.19 12.62 -0.77
C ALA A 154 3.91 11.96 -0.24
N LEU A 155 3.72 10.65 -0.49
CA LEU A 155 2.57 9.89 0.04
C LEU A 155 2.59 9.83 1.58
N VAL A 156 3.75 9.61 2.20
CA VAL A 156 3.87 9.65 3.67
C VAL A 156 3.53 11.03 4.21
N GLY A 157 4.02 12.11 3.59
CA GLY A 157 3.69 13.49 3.96
C GLY A 157 2.20 13.78 3.84
N LEU A 158 1.61 13.43 2.69
CA LEU A 158 0.17 13.58 2.43
C LEU A 158 -0.69 12.81 3.45
N SER A 159 -0.28 11.59 3.80
CA SER A 159 -0.99 10.75 4.77
C SER A 159 -1.04 11.37 6.16
N LYS A 160 0.05 12.03 6.59
CA LYS A 160 0.08 12.76 7.87
C LYS A 160 -0.86 13.96 7.88
N SER A 161 -0.91 14.75 6.81
CA SER A 161 -1.86 15.86 6.67
C SER A 161 -3.30 15.36 6.66
N ALA A 162 -3.59 14.33 5.85
CA ALA A 162 -4.92 13.72 5.79
C ALA A 162 -5.37 13.14 7.14
N ALA A 163 -4.44 12.56 7.92
CA ALA A 163 -4.75 12.07 9.27
C ALA A 163 -5.22 13.17 10.22
N LEU A 164 -4.69 14.38 10.08
CA LEU A 164 -5.11 15.54 10.88
C LEU A 164 -6.44 16.12 10.38
N GLU A 165 -6.59 16.24 9.07
CA GLU A 165 -7.76 16.86 8.44
C GLU A 165 -9.01 16.00 8.56
N LEU A 166 -8.88 14.66 8.43
CA LEU A 166 -9.99 13.71 8.48
C LEU A 166 -10.31 13.20 9.90
N ALA A 167 -9.58 13.66 10.92
CA ALA A 167 -9.80 13.23 12.30
C ALA A 167 -11.18 13.62 12.84
N SER A 168 -11.72 14.79 12.45
CA SER A 168 -13.07 15.22 12.83
C SER A 168 -14.16 14.31 12.26
N ASP A 169 -13.90 13.66 11.15
CA ASP A 169 -14.79 12.68 10.52
C ASP A 169 -14.58 11.25 11.06
N GLN A 170 -13.78 11.11 12.14
CA GLN A 170 -13.42 9.81 12.74
C GLN A 170 -12.72 8.86 11.76
N ILE A 171 -11.96 9.38 10.79
CA ILE A 171 -11.20 8.62 9.83
C ILE A 171 -9.72 8.65 10.22
N ARG A 172 -9.13 7.49 10.45
CA ARG A 172 -7.69 7.32 10.69
C ARG A 172 -6.97 7.14 9.36
N VAL A 173 -5.76 7.68 9.23
CA VAL A 173 -4.93 7.51 8.04
C VAL A 173 -3.54 7.07 8.46
N ASN A 174 -3.07 5.93 7.94
CA ASN A 174 -1.74 5.40 8.24
C ASN A 174 -1.04 4.87 6.96
N CYS A 175 0.28 4.77 7.02
CA CYS A 175 1.10 4.16 5.98
C CYS A 175 1.72 2.85 6.47
N VAL A 176 1.71 1.83 5.63
CA VAL A 176 2.60 0.68 5.72
C VAL A 176 3.79 0.93 4.80
N CYS A 177 5.00 0.78 5.33
CA CYS A 177 6.25 1.09 4.63
C CYS A 177 7.11 -0.18 4.51
N PRO A 178 6.79 -1.13 3.61
CA PRO A 178 7.57 -2.33 3.43
C PRO A 178 8.94 -2.04 2.80
N SER A 179 9.96 -2.83 3.12
CA SER A 179 11.13 -3.08 2.26
C SER A 179 10.71 -3.92 1.05
N SER A 180 11.61 -4.62 0.39
CA SER A 180 11.21 -5.49 -0.70
C SER A 180 10.29 -6.59 -0.25
N VAL A 181 9.21 -6.77 -1.01
CA VAL A 181 8.19 -7.78 -0.82
C VAL A 181 8.17 -8.70 -2.03
N ASP A 182 8.09 -10.01 -1.81
CA ASP A 182 8.05 -11.01 -2.90
C ASP A 182 6.75 -10.90 -3.71
N THR A 183 6.80 -10.09 -4.74
CA THR A 183 5.65 -9.75 -5.59
C THR A 183 6.06 -9.73 -7.06
N PRO A 184 5.12 -9.85 -8.00
CA PRO A 184 5.42 -9.68 -9.42
C PRO A 184 6.14 -8.35 -9.75
N MET A 185 5.83 -7.27 -9.02
CA MET A 185 6.49 -5.98 -9.19
C MET A 185 7.98 -6.05 -8.79
N ALA A 186 8.32 -6.68 -7.68
CA ALA A 186 9.70 -6.78 -7.20
C ALA A 186 10.55 -7.74 -8.03
N ASN A 187 9.90 -8.76 -8.65
CA ASN A 187 10.56 -9.79 -9.46
C ASN A 187 10.70 -9.40 -10.94
N ALA A 188 10.17 -8.23 -11.35
CA ALA A 188 10.32 -7.74 -12.72
C ALA A 188 11.76 -7.23 -12.96
N ASP A 189 12.23 -7.37 -14.20
CA ASP A 189 13.45 -6.75 -14.74
C ASP A 189 14.73 -6.94 -13.90
N GLY A 190 15.15 -8.18 -13.67
CA GLY A 190 16.43 -8.47 -13.00
C GLY A 190 16.40 -8.31 -11.48
N GLY A 191 15.19 -8.27 -10.89
CA GLY A 191 14.99 -8.13 -9.45
C GLY A 191 15.60 -9.24 -8.60
N GLU A 192 15.89 -10.43 -9.15
CA GLU A 192 16.46 -11.55 -8.40
C GLU A 192 17.81 -11.22 -7.75
N ASP A 193 18.74 -10.60 -8.48
CA ASP A 193 20.05 -10.20 -7.95
C ASP A 193 19.92 -9.12 -6.88
N LEU A 194 19.01 -8.17 -7.10
CA LEU A 194 18.74 -7.11 -6.15
C LEU A 194 18.12 -7.66 -4.85
N LEU A 195 17.14 -8.56 -4.98
CA LEU A 195 16.52 -9.23 -3.85
C LEU A 195 17.53 -10.11 -3.09
N ALA A 196 18.49 -10.72 -3.77
CA ALA A 196 19.58 -11.46 -3.13
C ALA A 196 20.51 -10.53 -2.34
N ALA A 197 20.82 -9.32 -2.88
CA ALA A 197 21.60 -8.33 -2.18
C ALA A 197 20.84 -7.78 -0.94
N GLU A 198 19.54 -7.52 -1.06
CA GLU A 198 18.71 -7.05 0.06
C GLU A 198 18.64 -8.05 1.21
N LYS A 199 18.61 -9.36 0.93
CA LYS A 199 18.63 -10.39 1.98
C LYS A 199 19.84 -10.27 2.92
N LEU A 200 20.97 -9.73 2.43
CA LEU A 200 22.14 -9.45 3.27
C LEU A 200 21.95 -8.23 4.18
N LEU A 201 21.16 -7.25 3.73
CA LEU A 201 20.90 -6.03 4.49
C LEU A 201 19.80 -6.22 5.53
N VAL A 202 18.85 -7.11 5.27
CA VAL A 202 17.74 -7.38 6.19
C VAL A 202 18.20 -8.31 7.31
N PRO A 203 18.19 -7.88 8.59
CA PRO A 203 18.63 -8.72 9.72
C PRO A 203 17.92 -10.07 9.84
N LEU A 204 16.63 -10.16 9.45
CA LEU A 204 15.89 -11.42 9.42
C LEU A 204 16.32 -12.35 8.27
N GLY A 205 17.27 -11.96 7.40
CA GLY A 205 17.89 -12.78 6.35
C GLY A 205 16.96 -13.15 5.18
N ARG A 206 15.83 -12.50 5.04
CA ARG A 206 14.86 -12.74 3.96
C ARG A 206 14.11 -11.46 3.61
N ILE A 207 13.51 -11.42 2.43
CA ILE A 207 12.55 -10.40 2.06
C ILE A 207 11.17 -10.68 2.69
N CYS A 208 10.32 -9.67 2.71
CA CYS A 208 8.97 -9.74 3.25
C CYS A 208 8.07 -10.60 2.34
N ALA A 209 7.24 -11.46 2.92
CA ALA A 209 6.16 -12.10 2.19
C ALA A 209 4.96 -11.13 2.04
N PRO A 210 4.22 -11.15 0.92
CA PRO A 210 3.07 -10.24 0.75
C PRO A 210 1.98 -10.43 1.81
N GLU A 211 1.84 -11.63 2.37
CA GLU A 211 0.94 -11.94 3.49
C GLU A 211 1.31 -11.19 4.78
N GLU A 212 2.60 -10.90 4.99
CA GLU A 212 3.07 -10.15 6.17
C GLU A 212 2.69 -8.67 6.04
N ALA A 213 2.81 -8.10 4.84
CA ALA A 213 2.32 -6.75 4.56
C ALA A 213 0.79 -6.68 4.69
N ALA A 214 0.07 -7.67 4.16
CA ALA A 214 -1.38 -7.77 4.30
C ALA A 214 -1.82 -7.92 5.77
N ALA A 215 -1.01 -8.57 6.62
CA ALA A 215 -1.30 -8.69 8.06
C ALA A 215 -1.23 -7.33 8.77
N LEU A 216 -0.23 -6.50 8.46
CA LEU A 216 -0.12 -5.15 9.01
C LEU A 216 -1.24 -4.23 8.49
N ILE A 217 -1.57 -4.31 7.19
CA ILE A 217 -2.71 -3.59 6.62
C ILE A 217 -4.00 -3.98 7.33
N HIS A 218 -4.23 -5.27 7.57
CA HIS A 218 -5.39 -5.76 8.28
C HIS A 218 -5.46 -5.19 9.72
N PHE A 219 -4.36 -5.22 10.47
CA PHE A 219 -4.31 -4.62 11.80
C PHE A 219 -4.70 -3.13 11.76
N LEU A 220 -4.13 -2.36 10.83
CA LEU A 220 -4.43 -0.94 10.71
C LEU A 220 -5.87 -0.65 10.22
N ALA A 221 -6.47 -1.56 9.47
CA ALA A 221 -7.86 -1.47 9.05
C ALA A 221 -8.85 -1.83 10.19
N SER A 222 -8.41 -2.63 11.14
CA SER A 222 -9.24 -3.17 12.22
C SER A 222 -9.49 -2.16 13.35
N PRO A 223 -10.53 -2.38 14.18
CA PRO A 223 -10.79 -1.58 15.39
C PRO A 223 -9.67 -1.64 16.43
N GLU A 224 -8.81 -2.68 16.43
CA GLU A 224 -7.70 -2.82 17.37
C GLU A 224 -6.65 -1.71 17.22
N SER A 225 -6.60 -1.04 16.08
CA SER A 225 -5.72 0.12 15.84
C SER A 225 -6.42 1.47 16.02
N ALA A 226 -7.52 1.53 16.77
CA ALA A 226 -8.39 2.72 16.88
C ALA A 226 -7.68 3.99 17.34
N PHE A 227 -6.56 3.89 18.05
CA PHE A 227 -5.77 5.04 18.51
C PHE A 227 -4.48 5.27 17.70
N ILE A 228 -4.36 4.62 16.53
CA ILE A 228 -3.21 4.77 15.63
C ILE A 228 -3.65 5.57 14.39
N SER A 229 -3.14 6.80 14.26
CA SER A 229 -3.38 7.67 13.10
C SER A 229 -2.13 8.51 12.81
N GLY A 230 -1.88 8.82 11.54
CA GLY A 230 -0.74 9.60 11.07
C GLY A 230 0.60 8.86 11.09
N GLN A 231 0.61 7.53 11.29
CA GLN A 231 1.84 6.76 11.41
C GLN A 231 2.32 6.23 10.05
N ALA A 232 3.63 6.18 9.90
CA ALA A 232 4.32 5.49 8.81
C ALA A 232 5.11 4.34 9.43
N ILE A 233 4.56 3.13 9.32
CA ILE A 233 5.09 1.95 10.01
C ILE A 233 6.00 1.18 9.07
N MET A 234 7.30 1.14 9.42
CA MET A 234 8.31 0.37 8.70
C MET A 234 8.03 -1.13 8.86
N LEU A 235 8.10 -1.88 7.76
CA LEU A 235 7.99 -3.34 7.72
C LEU A 235 9.16 -3.88 6.90
N ASP A 236 10.33 -4.00 7.54
CA ASP A 236 11.60 -4.16 6.84
C ASP A 236 12.54 -5.23 7.44
N GLY A 237 12.03 -6.05 8.36
CA GLY A 237 12.81 -7.10 9.00
C GLY A 237 14.03 -6.58 9.80
N GLY A 238 13.98 -5.30 10.21
CA GLY A 238 15.04 -4.65 10.99
C GLY A 238 16.09 -3.91 10.16
N MET A 239 15.93 -3.80 8.84
CA MET A 239 16.89 -3.17 7.93
C MET A 239 17.20 -1.72 8.35
N SER A 240 16.19 -0.96 8.74
CA SER A 240 16.35 0.44 9.18
C SER A 240 16.84 0.60 10.64
N ALA A 241 16.90 -0.48 11.42
CA ALA A 241 17.38 -0.43 12.80
C ALA A 241 18.90 -0.31 12.90
N GLY A 242 19.64 -0.67 11.83
CA GLY A 242 21.11 -0.58 11.80
C GLY A 242 21.74 -1.60 10.84
N THR A 243 23.05 -1.79 10.96
CA THR A 243 23.79 -2.75 10.14
C THR A 243 23.53 -4.18 10.63
N SER A 244 23.13 -5.07 9.73
CA SER A 244 22.94 -6.48 10.04
C SER A 244 24.28 -7.16 10.38
N ALA A 245 24.27 -8.22 11.23
CA ALA A 245 25.47 -9.00 11.53
C ALA A 245 26.11 -9.55 10.24
N ALA A 246 25.30 -10.07 9.31
CA ALA A 246 25.78 -10.60 8.03
C ALA A 246 26.48 -9.54 7.17
N ALA A 247 25.95 -8.30 7.16
CA ALA A 247 26.60 -7.20 6.45
C ALA A 247 27.90 -6.77 7.15
N PHE A 248 27.91 -6.74 8.50
CA PHE A 248 29.09 -6.42 9.28
C PHE A 248 30.21 -7.45 9.07
N ASP A 249 29.90 -8.74 9.13
CA ASP A 249 30.88 -9.82 8.91
C ASP A 249 31.48 -9.77 7.50
N LYS A 250 30.66 -9.49 6.49
CA LYS A 250 31.13 -9.35 5.10
C LYS A 250 32.07 -8.15 4.92
N LEU A 251 31.79 -7.02 5.58
CA LEU A 251 32.66 -5.83 5.55
C LEU A 251 33.97 -6.06 6.32
N ALA A 252 33.94 -6.81 7.43
CA ALA A 252 35.12 -7.12 8.23
C ALA A 252 36.05 -8.16 7.55
N ALA A 253 35.53 -8.94 6.59
CA ALA A 253 36.30 -9.95 5.84
C ALA A 253 36.88 -9.40 4.49
N SER A 254 36.55 -8.17 4.09
CA SER A 254 37.08 -7.48 2.90
C SER A 254 38.27 -6.60 3.23
#